data_9cbcbe476ab60e8668490bad13059752
#
_entry.id   9cbcbe476ab60e8668490bad13059752
#
_cell.length_a   1.000
_cell.length_b   1.000
_cell.length_c   1.000
_cell.angle_alpha   90.00
_cell.angle_beta   90.00
_cell.angle_gamma   90.00
#
_symmetry.space_group_name_H-M   'P 1'
#
loop_
_entity.id
_entity.type
_entity.pdbx_description
1 polymer ?
#
loop_
_entity_poly.entity_id
_entity_poly.type
_entity_poly.pdbx_seq_one_letter_code
_entity_poly.pdbx_strand_id
1 'polypeptide(L)'
;MMAVIGIDLGTTNSLGCVYRNGKAELIPNAYGSYLTPSVVSMTEDGKLIVGQPAKDRLITHPERTVSSFKKDMGTGRSWKPGEKSFLPEELSSLVIRSIVEDAQNYLGEEIEEAVISVPAYFHDEQRVAVKRAGALAGIHVERIVNEPSAAALASYFTANEEQNMLVFDFGGGTLDVSLVDCFDTMVEIVSVAGNNRLGGDDFDRLIAEHFLREHGVARQQLRAQEYAVLLKQAERCKKLLSEQDEVVMHATVGDQLYESTYTMDRLFEESKALLKEIRQVIGRALKDGKMTIHDVDLVVMAGGSSKMPLIQKYIRHLFHKAPMVQGNCDELIALGLGLVCGVKERKEEIKDYILTDICPFSL
;
A
#
# COMPACT_ATOMS: atom_id res chain seq x y z
N MET A 1 21.42 -18.69 13.50
CA MET A 1 21.37 -17.41 12.74
C MET A 1 20.13 -16.70 13.22
N MET A 2 20.20 -15.42 13.55
CA MET A 2 19.03 -14.63 13.90
C MET A 2 18.14 -14.49 12.66
N ALA A 3 16.83 -14.44 12.85
CA ALA A 3 15.90 -14.34 11.72
C ALA A 3 15.99 -12.97 11.03
N VAL A 4 15.91 -12.98 9.71
CA VAL A 4 15.76 -11.78 8.88
C VAL A 4 14.28 -11.63 8.56
N ILE A 5 13.71 -10.45 8.79
CA ILE A 5 12.31 -10.17 8.46
C ILE A 5 12.18 -9.26 7.24
N GLY A 6 11.10 -9.44 6.49
CA GLY A 6 10.67 -8.49 5.48
C GLY A 6 9.65 -7.53 6.05
N ILE A 7 9.77 -6.24 5.73
CA ILE A 7 8.81 -5.21 6.12
C ILE A 7 8.30 -4.51 4.87
N ASP A 8 7.04 -4.72 4.56
CA ASP A 8 6.32 -3.87 3.60
C ASP A 8 5.91 -2.58 4.33
N LEU A 9 6.68 -1.52 4.09
CA LEU A 9 6.42 -0.22 4.69
C LEU A 9 5.44 0.58 3.80
N GLY A 10 4.14 0.33 3.94
CA GLY A 10 3.12 0.96 3.10
C GLY A 10 2.72 2.37 3.55
N THR A 11 2.14 3.15 2.62
CA THR A 11 1.61 4.50 2.92
C THR A 11 0.41 4.46 3.87
N THR A 12 -0.43 3.44 3.74
CA THR A 12 -1.69 3.29 4.51
C THR A 12 -1.55 2.20 5.57
N ASN A 13 -1.05 1.04 5.20
CA ASN A 13 -0.80 -0.09 6.09
C ASN A 13 0.59 -0.63 5.84
N SER A 14 1.21 -1.19 6.87
CA SER A 14 2.49 -1.89 6.80
C SER A 14 2.35 -3.32 7.30
N LEU A 15 3.19 -4.23 6.80
CA LEU A 15 3.16 -5.65 7.15
C LEU A 15 4.57 -6.16 7.44
N GLY A 16 4.65 -7.12 8.36
CA GLY A 16 5.84 -7.92 8.61
C GLY A 16 5.72 -9.31 8.01
N CYS A 17 6.82 -9.88 7.56
CA CYS A 17 6.89 -11.24 7.04
C CYS A 17 8.23 -11.90 7.34
N VAL A 18 8.27 -13.23 7.27
CA VAL A 18 9.47 -14.05 7.47
C VAL A 18 9.46 -15.22 6.48
N TYR A 19 10.63 -15.74 6.12
CA TYR A 19 10.75 -17.02 5.41
C TYR A 19 11.03 -18.14 6.39
N ARG A 20 10.09 -19.08 6.51
CA ARG A 20 10.18 -20.17 7.46
C ARG A 20 9.46 -21.41 6.93
N ASN A 21 9.98 -22.60 7.22
CA ASN A 21 9.36 -23.88 6.83
C ASN A 21 9.12 -24.01 5.30
N GLY A 22 10.04 -23.49 4.48
CA GLY A 22 9.95 -23.57 3.01
C GLY A 22 8.98 -22.56 2.37
N LYS A 23 8.47 -21.58 3.11
CA LYS A 23 7.52 -20.57 2.60
C LYS A 23 7.65 -19.21 3.26
N ALA A 24 7.16 -18.19 2.58
CA ALA A 24 6.94 -16.88 3.18
C ALA A 24 5.69 -16.91 4.09
N GLU A 25 5.81 -16.40 5.30
CA GLU A 25 4.73 -16.32 6.29
C GLU A 25 4.57 -14.88 6.77
N LEU A 26 3.33 -14.39 6.84
CA LEU A 26 3.03 -13.09 7.42
C LEU A 26 3.11 -13.14 8.94
N ILE A 27 3.56 -12.05 9.53
CA ILE A 27 3.67 -11.87 10.98
C ILE A 27 2.43 -11.12 11.49
N PRO A 28 1.64 -11.72 12.40
CA PRO A 28 0.51 -11.03 12.98
C PRO A 28 0.98 -9.97 13.98
N ASN A 29 0.29 -8.84 14.01
CA ASN A 29 0.50 -7.81 15.05
C ASN A 29 -0.17 -8.22 16.38
N ALA A 30 0.02 -7.41 17.41
CA ALA A 30 -0.54 -7.65 18.76
C ALA A 30 -2.08 -7.79 18.81
N TYR A 31 -2.79 -7.41 17.73
CA TYR A 31 -4.24 -7.54 17.60
C TYR A 31 -4.67 -8.75 16.75
N GLY A 32 -3.73 -9.59 16.33
CA GLY A 32 -3.98 -10.75 15.47
C GLY A 32 -4.24 -10.40 14.00
N SER A 33 -4.03 -9.16 13.58
CA SER A 33 -4.12 -8.71 12.18
C SER A 33 -2.73 -8.70 11.54
N TYR A 34 -2.65 -9.01 10.25
CA TYR A 34 -1.40 -8.84 9.49
C TYR A 34 -1.16 -7.38 9.08
N LEU A 35 -2.21 -6.57 9.01
CA LEU A 35 -2.14 -5.17 8.61
C LEU A 35 -1.94 -4.28 9.85
N THR A 36 -0.85 -3.55 9.89
CA THR A 36 -0.58 -2.50 10.87
C THR A 36 -0.76 -1.14 10.20
N PRO A 37 -1.77 -0.35 10.57
CA PRO A 37 -1.96 0.98 10.00
C PRO A 37 -0.72 1.86 10.15
N SER A 38 -0.26 2.50 9.07
CA SER A 38 0.86 3.45 9.07
C SER A 38 0.40 4.81 9.62
N VAL A 39 -0.04 4.82 10.87
CA VAL A 39 -0.61 5.97 11.58
C VAL A 39 0.08 6.12 12.92
N VAL A 40 0.40 7.36 13.28
CA VAL A 40 1.00 7.73 14.56
C VAL A 40 0.13 8.78 15.24
N SER A 41 -0.14 8.61 16.52
CA SER A 41 -0.88 9.59 17.32
C SER A 41 -0.14 9.89 18.62
N MET A 42 -0.23 11.13 19.09
CA MET A 42 0.26 11.53 20.41
C MET A 42 -0.89 11.62 21.39
N THR A 43 -0.79 10.90 22.49
CA THR A 43 -1.74 10.98 23.59
C THR A 43 -1.59 12.29 24.37
N GLU A 44 -2.54 12.58 25.27
CA GLU A 44 -2.55 13.82 26.06
C GLU A 44 -1.35 13.91 27.01
N ASP A 45 -0.86 12.78 27.51
CA ASP A 45 0.36 12.66 28.33
C ASP A 45 1.67 12.66 27.52
N GLY A 46 1.58 12.84 26.17
CA GLY A 46 2.72 12.98 25.28
C GLY A 46 3.36 11.66 24.84
N LYS A 47 2.70 10.53 25.06
CA LYS A 47 3.12 9.20 24.59
C LYS A 47 2.74 9.03 23.11
N LEU A 48 3.64 8.45 22.31
CA LEU A 48 3.36 8.08 20.92
C LEU A 48 2.75 6.68 20.86
N ILE A 49 1.70 6.53 20.08
CA ILE A 49 1.03 5.26 19.78
C ILE A 49 0.96 5.06 18.27
N VAL A 50 0.99 3.81 17.81
CA VAL A 50 1.08 3.41 16.41
C VAL A 50 -0.01 2.40 16.07
N GLY A 51 -0.34 2.28 14.79
CA GLY A 51 -1.22 1.23 14.29
C GLY A 51 -2.70 1.51 14.54
N GLN A 52 -3.48 0.48 14.85
CA GLN A 52 -4.93 0.59 14.99
C GLN A 52 -5.37 1.59 16.07
N PRO A 53 -4.76 1.63 17.29
CA PRO A 53 -5.10 2.65 18.28
C PRO A 53 -4.87 4.08 17.83
N ALA A 54 -3.83 4.32 17.01
CA ALA A 54 -3.60 5.63 16.42
C ALA A 54 -4.62 5.93 15.31
N LYS A 55 -4.96 4.94 14.48
CA LYS A 55 -5.96 5.09 13.40
C LYS A 55 -7.33 5.48 13.92
N ASP A 56 -7.75 4.95 15.04
CA ASP A 56 -9.04 5.28 15.66
C ASP A 56 -9.08 6.75 16.12
N ARG A 57 -7.92 7.35 16.37
CA ARG A 57 -7.79 8.76 16.78
C ARG A 57 -7.77 9.75 15.61
N LEU A 58 -7.71 9.31 14.36
CA LEU A 58 -7.80 10.21 13.19
C LEU A 58 -9.08 11.05 13.18
N ILE A 59 -10.16 10.54 13.77
CA ILE A 59 -11.45 11.25 13.86
C ILE A 59 -11.57 12.02 15.16
N THR A 60 -11.18 11.39 16.29
CA THR A 60 -11.40 11.96 17.62
C THR A 60 -10.34 12.99 18.00
N HIS A 61 -9.12 12.85 17.51
CA HIS A 61 -7.96 13.70 17.80
C HIS A 61 -7.12 13.95 16.53
N PRO A 62 -7.72 14.54 15.47
CA PRO A 62 -7.02 14.72 14.18
C PRO A 62 -5.79 15.64 14.32
N GLU A 63 -5.79 16.60 15.24
CA GLU A 63 -4.67 17.50 15.52
C GLU A 63 -3.47 16.81 16.19
N ARG A 64 -3.68 15.61 16.73
CA ARG A 64 -2.67 14.80 17.40
C ARG A 64 -2.29 13.55 16.63
N THR A 65 -2.86 13.35 15.42
CA THR A 65 -2.73 12.11 14.66
C THR A 65 -2.28 12.39 13.23
N VAL A 66 -1.29 11.65 12.77
CA VAL A 66 -0.72 11.79 11.42
C VAL A 66 -0.71 10.46 10.70
N SER A 67 -0.96 10.52 9.38
CA SER A 67 -0.93 9.37 8.47
C SER A 67 -0.35 9.81 7.12
N SER A 68 -0.03 8.84 6.25
CA SER A 68 0.47 9.10 4.88
C SER A 68 1.81 9.84 4.81
N PHE A 69 2.56 9.90 5.89
CA PHE A 69 3.86 10.58 5.97
C PHE A 69 4.93 9.93 5.09
N LYS A 70 4.79 8.67 4.68
CA LYS A 70 5.69 8.02 3.72
C LYS A 70 5.79 8.79 2.39
N LYS A 71 4.73 9.48 1.98
CA LYS A 71 4.73 10.30 0.73
C LYS A 71 5.76 11.42 0.75
N ASP A 72 6.14 11.88 1.93
CA ASP A 72 7.11 12.95 2.13
C ASP A 72 8.49 12.44 2.58
N MET A 73 8.76 11.12 2.46
CA MET A 73 10.03 10.52 2.82
C MET A 73 11.20 11.22 2.11
N GLY A 74 12.23 11.60 2.86
CA GLY A 74 13.41 12.29 2.34
C GLY A 74 13.22 13.75 1.92
N THR A 75 12.03 14.35 2.09
CA THR A 75 11.76 15.74 1.67
C THR A 75 12.09 16.80 2.72
N GLY A 76 12.40 16.40 3.95
CA GLY A 76 12.58 17.33 5.08
C GLY A 76 11.29 17.98 5.57
N ARG A 77 10.13 17.65 5.01
CA ARG A 77 8.83 18.13 5.49
C ARG A 77 8.56 17.57 6.89
N SER A 78 8.21 18.46 7.83
CA SER A 78 7.86 18.03 9.18
C SER A 78 6.36 17.81 9.36
N TRP A 79 6.03 16.83 10.18
CA TRP A 79 4.69 16.46 10.60
C TRP A 79 4.52 16.70 12.09
N LYS A 80 3.35 17.16 12.53
CA LYS A 80 3.12 17.57 13.92
C LYS A 80 1.93 16.84 14.54
N PRO A 81 2.12 15.63 15.07
CA PRO A 81 1.13 15.06 15.98
C PRO A 81 1.19 15.82 17.32
N GLY A 82 0.22 16.69 17.56
CA GLY A 82 0.22 17.60 18.71
C GLY A 82 1.31 18.68 18.61
N GLU A 83 2.07 18.89 19.68
CA GLU A 83 3.06 19.98 19.76
C GLU A 83 4.47 19.59 19.23
N LYS A 84 4.76 18.30 19.13
CA LYS A 84 6.07 17.82 18.68
C LYS A 84 6.13 17.69 17.15
N SER A 85 7.28 18.03 16.59
CA SER A 85 7.55 17.95 15.16
C SER A 85 8.42 16.74 14.87
N PHE A 86 8.07 16.00 13.81
CA PHE A 86 8.77 14.79 13.38
C PHE A 86 9.02 14.82 11.88
N LEU A 87 10.14 14.27 11.45
CA LEU A 87 10.39 13.97 10.05
C LEU A 87 9.66 12.68 9.64
N PRO A 88 9.37 12.46 8.35
CA PRO A 88 8.74 11.23 7.87
C PRO A 88 9.49 9.96 8.28
N GLU A 89 10.82 9.98 8.24
CA GLU A 89 11.65 8.84 8.67
C GLU A 89 11.56 8.57 10.18
N GLU A 90 11.36 9.58 11.01
CA GLU A 90 11.15 9.41 12.46
C GLU A 90 9.78 8.76 12.73
N LEU A 91 8.74 9.19 12.03
CA LEU A 91 7.41 8.57 12.13
C LEU A 91 7.41 7.13 11.59
N SER A 92 8.08 6.91 10.47
CA SER A 92 8.24 5.57 9.88
C SER A 92 9.01 4.63 10.81
N SER A 93 10.00 5.14 11.56
CA SER A 93 10.75 4.33 12.53
C SER A 93 9.88 3.78 13.65
N LEU A 94 8.83 4.51 14.04
CA LEU A 94 7.88 4.03 15.05
C LEU A 94 7.03 2.88 14.50
N VAL A 95 6.62 2.94 13.23
CA VAL A 95 5.89 1.85 12.56
C VAL A 95 6.78 0.62 12.41
N ILE A 96 8.03 0.81 11.93
CA ILE A 96 9.01 -0.27 11.79
C ILE A 96 9.26 -0.93 13.16
N ARG A 97 9.47 -0.15 14.21
CA ARG A 97 9.68 -0.67 15.58
C ARG A 97 8.50 -1.51 16.04
N SER A 98 7.28 -1.06 15.84
CA SER A 98 6.08 -1.85 16.18
C SER A 98 6.06 -3.20 15.47
N ILE A 99 6.40 -3.26 14.18
CA ILE A 99 6.47 -4.51 13.41
C ILE A 99 7.59 -5.41 13.91
N VAL A 100 8.75 -4.84 14.26
CA VAL A 100 9.87 -5.61 14.82
C VAL A 100 9.50 -6.21 16.18
N GLU A 101 8.83 -5.45 17.05
CA GLU A 101 8.32 -5.94 18.34
C GLU A 101 7.30 -7.08 18.14
N ASP A 102 6.38 -6.93 17.19
CA ASP A 102 5.43 -8.00 16.83
C ASP A 102 6.16 -9.25 16.31
N ALA A 103 7.19 -9.07 15.47
CA ALA A 103 8.02 -10.16 14.95
C ALA A 103 8.79 -10.89 16.05
N GLN A 104 9.42 -10.17 16.96
CA GLN A 104 10.12 -10.75 18.11
C GLN A 104 9.18 -11.58 19.00
N ASN A 105 7.97 -11.05 19.26
CA ASN A 105 6.96 -11.76 20.03
C ASN A 105 6.44 -13.02 19.30
N TYR A 106 6.25 -12.94 18.00
CA TYR A 106 5.74 -14.05 17.18
C TYR A 106 6.77 -15.16 17.00
N LEU A 107 8.05 -14.79 16.76
CA LEU A 107 9.12 -15.74 16.50
C LEU A 107 9.78 -16.26 17.78
N GLY A 108 9.69 -15.51 18.89
CA GLY A 108 10.32 -15.86 20.16
C GLY A 108 11.84 -15.65 20.16
N GLU A 109 12.36 -14.81 19.26
CA GLU A 109 13.78 -14.50 19.13
C GLU A 109 14.02 -13.01 18.82
N GLU A 110 15.24 -12.53 19.06
CA GLU A 110 15.64 -11.17 18.71
C GLU A 110 15.80 -11.02 17.19
N ILE A 111 15.36 -9.87 16.67
CA ILE A 111 15.47 -9.50 15.27
C ILE A 111 16.42 -8.33 15.15
N GLU A 112 17.52 -8.50 14.42
CA GLU A 112 18.55 -7.49 14.22
C GLU A 112 18.55 -6.92 12.80
N GLU A 113 17.92 -7.62 11.85
CA GLU A 113 18.00 -7.28 10.43
C GLU A 113 16.63 -7.35 9.73
N ALA A 114 16.41 -6.40 8.83
CA ALA A 114 15.23 -6.37 7.98
C ALA A 114 15.56 -6.04 6.52
N VAL A 115 14.71 -6.57 5.62
CA VAL A 115 14.57 -6.15 4.23
C VAL A 115 13.32 -5.28 4.15
N ILE A 116 13.40 -4.08 3.59
CA ILE A 116 12.26 -3.13 3.52
C ILE A 116 11.90 -2.83 2.07
N SER A 117 10.60 -2.82 1.76
CA SER A 117 10.09 -2.42 0.45
C SER A 117 10.03 -0.90 0.27
N VAL A 118 10.24 -0.46 -0.97
CA VAL A 118 10.04 0.93 -1.38
C VAL A 118 9.38 0.97 -2.75
N PRO A 119 8.62 2.02 -3.07
CA PRO A 119 8.17 2.27 -4.44
C PRO A 119 9.36 2.33 -5.41
N ALA A 120 9.19 1.79 -6.62
CA ALA A 120 10.30 1.73 -7.58
C ALA A 120 10.80 3.11 -8.01
N TYR A 121 9.95 4.15 -7.96
CA TYR A 121 10.32 5.53 -8.29
C TYR A 121 11.03 6.29 -7.16
N PHE A 122 11.25 5.68 -5.99
CA PHE A 122 11.98 6.35 -4.90
C PHE A 122 13.41 6.66 -5.32
N HIS A 123 13.77 7.95 -5.18
CA HIS A 123 15.13 8.45 -5.39
C HIS A 123 16.07 8.02 -4.27
N ASP A 124 17.37 8.19 -4.46
CA ASP A 124 18.38 7.80 -3.48
C ASP A 124 18.17 8.44 -2.11
N GLU A 125 17.81 9.71 -2.06
CA GLU A 125 17.52 10.42 -0.80
C GLU A 125 16.35 9.77 -0.03
N GLN A 126 15.30 9.33 -0.73
CA GLN A 126 14.18 8.65 -0.14
C GLN A 126 14.56 7.24 0.36
N ARG A 127 15.39 6.52 -0.41
CA ARG A 127 15.93 5.21 -0.01
C ARG A 127 16.84 5.32 1.21
N VAL A 128 17.71 6.34 1.27
CA VAL A 128 18.53 6.65 2.43
C VAL A 128 17.67 6.98 3.64
N ALA A 129 16.58 7.74 3.47
CA ALA A 129 15.65 8.05 4.55
C ALA A 129 14.95 6.79 5.10
N VAL A 130 14.63 5.80 4.25
CA VAL A 130 14.09 4.50 4.70
C VAL A 130 15.13 3.72 5.52
N LYS A 131 16.41 3.69 5.09
CA LYS A 131 17.49 3.07 5.90
C LYS A 131 17.63 3.78 7.24
N ARG A 132 17.55 5.11 7.24
CA ARG A 132 17.61 5.92 8.47
C ARG A 132 16.42 5.60 9.39
N ALA A 133 15.22 5.42 8.84
CA ALA A 133 14.05 5.00 9.64
C ALA A 133 14.28 3.64 10.32
N GLY A 134 14.87 2.68 9.62
CA GLY A 134 15.27 1.39 10.20
C GLY A 134 16.29 1.56 11.34
N ALA A 135 17.35 2.34 11.12
CA ALA A 135 18.35 2.62 12.15
C ALA A 135 17.74 3.29 13.39
N LEU A 136 16.81 4.24 13.21
CA LEU A 136 16.07 4.88 14.31
C LEU A 136 15.14 3.91 15.03
N ALA A 137 14.64 2.88 14.35
CA ALA A 137 13.88 1.80 14.94
C ALA A 137 14.75 0.80 15.71
N GLY A 138 16.08 0.85 15.56
CA GLY A 138 17.02 -0.07 16.17
C GLY A 138 17.28 -1.35 15.37
N ILE A 139 16.91 -1.38 14.05
CA ILE A 139 17.09 -2.52 13.16
C ILE A 139 18.06 -2.18 12.03
N HIS A 140 18.90 -3.13 11.66
CA HIS A 140 19.78 -3.00 10.50
C HIS A 140 18.99 -3.25 9.21
N VAL A 141 18.99 -2.27 8.27
CA VAL A 141 18.38 -2.40 6.95
C VAL A 141 19.48 -2.56 5.91
N GLU A 142 19.85 -3.80 5.65
CA GLU A 142 20.88 -4.08 4.65
C GLU A 142 20.34 -3.90 3.24
N ARG A 143 19.17 -4.47 2.95
CA ARG A 143 18.60 -4.47 1.61
C ARG A 143 17.27 -3.71 1.55
N ILE A 144 17.17 -2.86 0.53
CA ILE A 144 15.90 -2.26 0.09
C ILE A 144 15.49 -2.94 -1.20
N VAL A 145 14.22 -3.30 -1.32
CA VAL A 145 13.64 -3.99 -2.48
C VAL A 145 12.52 -3.14 -3.05
N ASN A 146 12.41 -3.06 -4.37
CA ASN A 146 11.29 -2.38 -5.00
C ASN A 146 10.00 -3.18 -4.81
N GLU A 147 8.92 -2.51 -4.45
CA GLU A 147 7.59 -3.10 -4.25
C GLU A 147 7.15 -3.99 -5.43
N PRO A 148 7.27 -3.54 -6.70
CA PRO A 148 6.89 -4.38 -7.84
C PRO A 148 7.78 -5.62 -8.00
N SER A 149 9.08 -5.55 -7.66
CA SER A 149 9.97 -6.71 -7.71
C SER A 149 9.54 -7.78 -6.68
N ALA A 150 9.16 -7.35 -5.48
CA ALA A 150 8.65 -8.25 -4.45
C ALA A 150 7.31 -8.88 -4.89
N ALA A 151 6.37 -8.09 -5.41
CA ALA A 151 5.08 -8.58 -5.89
C ALA A 151 5.23 -9.57 -7.06
N ALA A 152 6.11 -9.25 -8.03
CA ALA A 152 6.41 -10.13 -9.15
C ALA A 152 7.04 -11.44 -8.68
N LEU A 153 8.01 -11.40 -7.77
CA LEU A 153 8.64 -12.58 -7.21
C LEU A 153 7.63 -13.52 -6.53
N ALA A 154 6.71 -12.97 -5.72
CA ALA A 154 5.65 -13.74 -5.08
C ALA A 154 4.76 -14.44 -6.11
N SER A 155 4.41 -13.76 -7.20
CA SER A 155 3.57 -14.29 -8.27
C SER A 155 4.33 -15.31 -9.11
N TYR A 156 5.56 -15.02 -9.49
CA TYR A 156 6.42 -15.87 -10.29
C TYR A 156 6.76 -17.18 -9.57
N PHE A 157 7.10 -17.11 -8.29
CA PHE A 157 7.39 -18.31 -7.48
C PHE A 157 6.21 -19.31 -7.45
N THR A 158 4.99 -18.82 -7.62
CA THR A 158 3.79 -19.67 -7.67
C THR A 158 3.53 -20.25 -9.05
N ALA A 159 3.77 -19.47 -10.12
CA ALA A 159 3.49 -19.87 -11.51
C ALA A 159 4.64 -20.65 -12.16
N ASN A 160 5.88 -20.28 -11.85
CA ASN A 160 7.13 -20.86 -12.38
C ASN A 160 7.18 -20.92 -13.92
N GLU A 161 6.68 -19.88 -14.58
CA GLU A 161 6.64 -19.72 -16.04
C GLU A 161 7.25 -18.40 -16.45
N GLU A 162 8.05 -18.37 -17.52
CA GLU A 162 8.59 -17.14 -18.09
C GLU A 162 7.46 -16.26 -18.60
N GLN A 163 7.44 -14.97 -18.17
CA GLN A 163 6.34 -14.09 -18.53
C GLN A 163 6.66 -12.62 -18.30
N ASN A 164 6.10 -11.78 -19.15
CA ASN A 164 6.04 -10.34 -18.95
C ASN A 164 4.87 -10.01 -18.04
N MET A 165 5.17 -9.53 -16.84
CA MET A 165 4.15 -9.15 -15.87
C MET A 165 3.93 -7.64 -15.87
N LEU A 166 2.68 -7.21 -15.71
CA LEU A 166 2.35 -5.85 -15.29
C LEU A 166 1.90 -5.91 -13.83
N VAL A 167 2.71 -5.36 -12.94
CA VAL A 167 2.33 -5.16 -11.54
C VAL A 167 1.54 -3.87 -11.43
N PHE A 168 0.28 -3.99 -11.03
CA PHE A 168 -0.65 -2.89 -10.81
C PHE A 168 -0.88 -2.74 -9.30
N ASP A 169 -0.11 -1.85 -8.69
CA ASP A 169 -0.22 -1.56 -7.25
C ASP A 169 -1.10 -0.34 -7.05
N PHE A 170 -2.32 -0.59 -6.56
CA PHE A 170 -3.32 0.43 -6.32
C PHE A 170 -3.66 0.51 -4.84
N GLY A 171 -2.99 1.44 -4.17
CA GLY A 171 -3.14 1.71 -2.74
C GLY A 171 -4.26 2.68 -2.40
N GLY A 172 -4.29 3.14 -1.15
CA GLY A 172 -5.26 4.14 -0.71
C GLY A 172 -5.08 5.51 -1.37
N GLY A 173 -3.85 5.92 -1.65
CA GLY A 173 -3.59 7.26 -2.19
C GLY A 173 -2.54 7.30 -3.28
N THR A 174 -2.09 6.16 -3.82
CA THR A 174 -1.10 6.05 -4.90
C THR A 174 -1.49 4.95 -5.88
N LEU A 175 -1.12 5.14 -7.12
CA LEU A 175 -1.13 4.14 -8.17
C LEU A 175 0.28 3.99 -8.72
N ASP A 176 0.80 2.78 -8.67
CA ASP A 176 2.08 2.40 -9.24
C ASP A 176 1.90 1.25 -10.23
N VAL A 177 2.44 1.44 -11.44
CA VAL A 177 2.36 0.46 -12.52
C VAL A 177 3.78 0.17 -12.98
N SER A 178 4.19 -1.10 -12.88
CA SER A 178 5.52 -1.54 -13.29
C SER A 178 5.43 -2.69 -14.28
N LEU A 179 6.22 -2.64 -15.33
CA LEU A 179 6.45 -3.80 -16.19
C LEU A 179 7.65 -4.56 -15.64
N VAL A 180 7.49 -5.86 -15.51
CA VAL A 180 8.48 -6.76 -14.94
C VAL A 180 8.63 -7.95 -15.89
N ASP A 181 9.86 -8.22 -16.25
CA ASP A 181 10.24 -9.42 -17.01
C ASP A 181 10.71 -10.50 -16.03
N CYS A 182 10.12 -11.67 -16.15
CA CYS A 182 10.45 -12.83 -15.34
C CYS A 182 10.90 -13.96 -16.26
N PHE A 183 12.19 -14.30 -16.22
CA PHE A 183 12.75 -15.38 -17.02
C PHE A 183 13.79 -16.19 -16.24
N ASP A 184 13.78 -17.48 -16.39
CA ASP A 184 14.61 -18.42 -15.63
C ASP A 184 14.47 -18.17 -14.10
N THR A 185 15.50 -17.70 -13.42
CA THR A 185 15.46 -17.35 -11.99
C THR A 185 15.57 -15.85 -11.75
N MET A 186 15.42 -15.04 -12.82
CA MET A 186 15.59 -13.58 -12.77
C MET A 186 14.25 -12.86 -12.80
N VAL A 187 14.16 -11.80 -11.99
CA VAL A 187 13.04 -10.85 -11.98
C VAL A 187 13.62 -9.46 -12.21
N GLU A 188 13.27 -8.84 -13.35
CA GLU A 188 13.81 -7.56 -13.79
C GLU A 188 12.69 -6.52 -14.03
N ILE A 189 12.82 -5.32 -13.45
CA ILE A 189 11.91 -4.21 -13.75
C ILE A 189 12.30 -3.59 -15.10
N VAL A 190 11.37 -3.59 -16.06
CA VAL A 190 11.55 -3.01 -17.39
C VAL A 190 11.19 -1.52 -17.43
N SER A 191 10.08 -1.15 -16.79
CA SER A 191 9.62 0.23 -16.72
C SER A 191 8.72 0.48 -15.51
N VAL A 192 8.61 1.75 -15.10
CA VAL A 192 7.78 2.19 -13.99
C VAL A 192 7.04 3.46 -14.36
N ALA A 193 5.76 3.54 -14.05
CA ALA A 193 4.97 4.77 -14.09
C ALA A 193 4.06 4.85 -12.88
N GLY A 194 3.84 6.04 -12.34
CA GLY A 194 3.01 6.20 -11.14
C GLY A 194 2.21 7.49 -11.12
N ASN A 195 1.26 7.55 -10.22
CA ASN A 195 0.54 8.76 -9.81
C ASN A 195 0.38 8.72 -8.27
N ASN A 196 1.14 9.58 -7.58
CA ASN A 196 1.17 9.67 -6.12
C ASN A 196 -0.04 10.41 -5.51
N ARG A 197 -1.02 10.77 -6.33
CA ARG A 197 -2.25 11.46 -5.94
C ARG A 197 -3.51 10.75 -6.44
N LEU A 198 -3.39 9.49 -6.83
CA LEU A 198 -4.51 8.69 -7.33
C LEU A 198 -4.58 7.38 -6.56
N GLY A 199 -5.68 7.15 -5.84
CA GLY A 199 -5.86 5.95 -5.02
C GLY A 199 -7.31 5.74 -4.60
N GLY A 200 -7.52 4.81 -3.70
CA GLY A 200 -8.84 4.50 -3.13
C GLY A 200 -9.52 5.67 -2.43
N ASP A 201 -8.72 6.58 -1.86
CA ASP A 201 -9.21 7.79 -1.19
C ASP A 201 -9.94 8.75 -2.15
N ASP A 202 -9.63 8.70 -3.47
CA ASP A 202 -10.31 9.50 -4.48
C ASP A 202 -11.73 8.98 -4.72
N PHE A 203 -11.91 7.67 -4.68
CA PHE A 203 -13.23 7.05 -4.75
C PHE A 203 -14.06 7.34 -3.48
N ASP A 204 -13.43 7.40 -2.32
CA ASP A 204 -14.10 7.81 -1.07
C ASP A 204 -14.58 9.25 -1.18
N ARG A 205 -13.74 10.15 -1.74
CA ARG A 205 -14.14 11.54 -1.99
C ARG A 205 -15.30 11.64 -2.98
N LEU A 206 -15.30 10.87 -4.07
CA LEU A 206 -16.42 10.86 -5.02
C LEU A 206 -17.74 10.49 -4.34
N ILE A 207 -17.75 9.42 -3.53
CA ILE A 207 -18.94 8.98 -2.79
C ILE A 207 -19.39 10.06 -1.80
N ALA A 208 -18.45 10.64 -1.05
CA ALA A 208 -18.75 11.70 -0.08
C ALA A 208 -19.31 12.96 -0.77
N GLU A 209 -18.71 13.38 -1.88
CA GLU A 209 -19.18 14.55 -2.66
C GLU A 209 -20.54 14.28 -3.30
N HIS A 210 -20.79 13.05 -3.75
CA HIS A 210 -22.11 12.67 -4.22
C HIS A 210 -23.17 12.81 -3.13
N PHE A 211 -22.90 12.25 -1.95
CA PHE A 211 -23.77 12.34 -0.79
C PHE A 211 -24.12 13.81 -0.47
N LEU A 212 -23.12 14.68 -0.43
CA LEU A 212 -23.34 16.10 -0.16
C LEU A 212 -24.18 16.78 -1.23
N ARG A 213 -23.93 16.49 -2.52
CA ARG A 213 -24.72 17.05 -3.64
C ARG A 213 -26.18 16.63 -3.58
N GLU A 214 -26.44 15.36 -3.31
CA GLU A 214 -27.80 14.80 -3.24
C GLU A 214 -28.64 15.51 -2.17
N HIS A 215 -28.00 15.88 -1.06
CA HIS A 215 -28.66 16.54 0.06
C HIS A 215 -28.56 18.09 0.03
N GLY A 216 -27.97 18.65 -1.01
CA GLY A 216 -27.83 20.13 -1.12
C GLY A 216 -26.90 20.73 -0.07
N VAL A 217 -25.99 19.94 0.49
CA VAL A 217 -25.04 20.38 1.53
C VAL A 217 -23.71 20.79 0.90
N ALA A 218 -23.27 22.03 1.15
CA ALA A 218 -21.97 22.46 0.67
C ALA A 218 -20.86 21.96 1.61
N ARG A 219 -19.72 21.50 1.02
CA ARG A 219 -18.57 21.01 1.78
C ARG A 219 -18.08 22.02 2.86
N GLN A 220 -18.16 23.32 2.57
CA GLN A 220 -17.73 24.39 3.45
C GLN A 220 -18.61 24.54 4.72
N GLN A 221 -19.79 23.95 4.73
CA GLN A 221 -20.68 23.93 5.89
C GLN A 221 -20.28 22.88 6.92
N LEU A 222 -19.43 21.88 6.53
CA LEU A 222 -18.95 20.85 7.45
C LEU A 222 -17.67 21.30 8.14
N ARG A 223 -17.59 21.06 9.43
CA ARG A 223 -16.34 21.10 10.18
C ARG A 223 -15.41 19.99 9.68
N ALA A 224 -14.10 20.16 9.89
CA ALA A 224 -13.11 19.15 9.46
C ALA A 224 -13.42 17.73 10.01
N GLN A 225 -13.86 17.67 11.26
CA GLN A 225 -14.21 16.40 11.91
C GLN A 225 -15.45 15.74 11.30
N GLU A 226 -16.49 16.50 10.98
CA GLU A 226 -17.71 15.99 10.32
C GLU A 226 -17.39 15.43 8.92
N TYR A 227 -16.55 16.12 8.19
CA TYR A 227 -16.10 15.62 6.89
C TYR A 227 -15.23 14.37 6.99
N ALA A 228 -14.38 14.28 8.00
CA ALA A 228 -13.59 13.06 8.24
C ALA A 228 -14.50 11.85 8.55
N VAL A 229 -15.57 12.07 9.33
CA VAL A 229 -16.61 11.04 9.58
C VAL A 229 -17.32 10.64 8.28
N LEU A 230 -17.70 11.63 7.45
CA LEU A 230 -18.34 11.38 6.15
C LEU A 230 -17.44 10.56 5.23
N LEU A 231 -16.15 10.89 5.13
CA LEU A 231 -15.17 10.11 4.36
C LEU A 231 -15.04 8.67 4.86
N LYS A 232 -15.07 8.44 6.19
CA LYS A 232 -15.07 7.10 6.74
C LYS A 232 -16.32 6.31 6.37
N GLN A 233 -17.50 6.94 6.34
CA GLN A 233 -18.72 6.29 5.87
C GLN A 233 -18.65 6.01 4.36
N ALA A 234 -18.07 6.91 3.57
CA ALA A 234 -17.83 6.71 2.14
C ALA A 234 -16.86 5.54 1.89
N GLU A 235 -15.76 5.43 2.64
CA GLU A 235 -14.85 4.28 2.58
C GLU A 235 -15.59 2.98 2.91
N ARG A 236 -16.43 3.00 3.95
CA ARG A 236 -17.24 1.84 4.30
C ARG A 236 -18.23 1.48 3.18
N CYS A 237 -18.90 2.47 2.61
CA CYS A 237 -19.80 2.28 1.46
C CYS A 237 -19.05 1.66 0.27
N LYS A 238 -17.89 2.21 -0.11
CA LYS A 238 -17.02 1.67 -1.16
C LYS A 238 -16.66 0.20 -0.91
N LYS A 239 -16.30 -0.16 0.31
CA LYS A 239 -15.95 -1.54 0.67
C LYS A 239 -17.15 -2.47 0.57
N LEU A 240 -18.31 -2.07 1.05
CA LEU A 240 -19.54 -2.85 0.96
C LEU A 240 -20.00 -3.04 -0.49
N LEU A 241 -19.82 -2.06 -1.38
CA LEU A 241 -20.05 -2.20 -2.81
C LEU A 241 -19.15 -3.25 -3.49
N SER A 242 -18.10 -3.74 -2.82
CA SER A 242 -17.35 -4.90 -3.31
C SER A 242 -18.08 -6.22 -3.13
N GLU A 243 -19.09 -6.27 -2.27
CA GLU A 243 -19.86 -7.46 -1.93
C GLU A 243 -21.34 -7.35 -2.35
N GLN A 244 -21.82 -6.12 -2.60
CA GLN A 244 -23.22 -5.81 -2.88
C GLN A 244 -23.30 -4.81 -4.04
N ASP A 245 -24.37 -4.88 -4.83
CA ASP A 245 -24.59 -3.95 -5.94
C ASP A 245 -25.12 -2.58 -5.48
N GLU A 246 -25.69 -2.53 -4.27
CA GLU A 246 -26.32 -1.35 -3.68
C GLU A 246 -26.02 -1.27 -2.17
N VAL A 247 -25.71 -0.08 -1.69
CA VAL A 247 -25.42 0.19 -0.27
C VAL A 247 -26.13 1.46 0.18
N VAL A 248 -26.82 1.38 1.31
CA VAL A 248 -27.40 2.55 1.99
C VAL A 248 -26.35 3.15 2.91
N MET A 249 -26.00 4.40 2.65
CA MET A 249 -25.02 5.18 3.42
C MET A 249 -25.77 6.17 4.32
N HIS A 250 -25.43 6.18 5.61
CA HIS A 250 -25.94 7.15 6.57
C HIS A 250 -24.82 8.08 7.02
N ALA A 251 -25.11 9.37 7.10
CA ALA A 251 -24.19 10.33 7.69
C ALA A 251 -24.94 11.48 8.38
N THR A 252 -24.40 11.94 9.51
CA THR A 252 -24.90 13.11 10.22
C THR A 252 -24.11 14.34 9.78
N VAL A 253 -24.81 15.39 9.39
CA VAL A 253 -24.24 16.70 9.06
C VAL A 253 -24.91 17.74 9.95
N GLY A 254 -24.16 18.37 10.83
CA GLY A 254 -24.72 19.15 11.93
C GLY A 254 -25.53 18.25 12.85
N ASP A 255 -26.81 18.60 13.06
CA ASP A 255 -27.74 17.83 13.89
C ASP A 255 -28.68 16.95 13.06
N GLN A 256 -28.53 16.92 11.73
CA GLN A 256 -29.43 16.21 10.84
C GLN A 256 -28.80 14.92 10.32
N LEU A 257 -29.55 13.80 10.43
CA LEU A 257 -29.20 12.51 9.83
C LEU A 257 -29.72 12.49 8.37
N TYR A 258 -28.83 12.16 7.46
CA TYR A 258 -29.14 11.95 6.04
C TYR A 258 -28.88 10.51 5.64
N GLU A 259 -29.62 10.05 4.63
CA GLU A 259 -29.52 8.72 4.05
C GLU A 259 -29.40 8.81 2.53
N SER A 260 -28.50 8.05 1.93
CA SER A 260 -28.28 8.01 0.49
C SER A 260 -28.05 6.57 0.05
N THR A 261 -28.69 6.18 -1.04
CA THR A 261 -28.44 4.89 -1.67
C THR A 261 -27.40 5.04 -2.78
N TYR A 262 -26.30 4.31 -2.66
CA TYR A 262 -25.22 4.32 -3.63
C TYR A 262 -25.09 2.96 -4.31
N THR A 263 -24.97 2.96 -5.65
CA THR A 263 -24.89 1.73 -6.45
C THR A 263 -23.55 1.59 -7.14
N MET A 264 -23.19 0.35 -7.52
CA MET A 264 -22.01 0.07 -8.31
C MET A 264 -22.02 0.79 -9.68
N ASP A 265 -23.17 0.88 -10.34
CA ASP A 265 -23.32 1.57 -11.61
C ASP A 265 -23.04 3.08 -11.46
N ARG A 266 -23.51 3.69 -10.36
CA ARG A 266 -23.23 5.09 -10.06
C ARG A 266 -21.75 5.31 -9.79
N LEU A 267 -21.12 4.42 -9.03
CA LEU A 267 -19.67 4.49 -8.79
C LEU A 267 -18.89 4.44 -10.11
N PHE A 268 -19.29 3.58 -11.03
CA PHE A 268 -18.69 3.49 -12.37
C PHE A 268 -18.84 4.81 -13.13
N GLU A 269 -20.06 5.35 -13.23
CA GLU A 269 -20.33 6.58 -13.97
C GLU A 269 -19.53 7.77 -13.42
N GLU A 270 -19.47 7.94 -12.13
CA GLU A 270 -18.80 9.06 -11.49
C GLU A 270 -17.27 8.92 -11.50
N SER A 271 -16.75 7.70 -11.53
CA SER A 271 -15.31 7.42 -11.53
C SER A 271 -14.64 7.46 -12.92
N LYS A 272 -15.36 7.75 -14.00
CA LYS A 272 -14.81 7.76 -15.38
C LYS A 272 -13.55 8.61 -15.52
N ALA A 273 -13.47 9.75 -14.83
CA ALA A 273 -12.28 10.60 -14.84
C ALA A 273 -11.07 9.89 -14.19
N LEU A 274 -11.27 9.24 -13.03
CA LEU A 274 -10.23 8.47 -12.34
C LEU A 274 -9.79 7.26 -13.18
N LEU A 275 -10.73 6.55 -13.80
CA LEU A 275 -10.43 5.42 -14.70
C LEU A 275 -9.60 5.88 -15.91
N LYS A 276 -9.85 7.07 -16.45
CA LYS A 276 -9.03 7.66 -17.51
C LYS A 276 -7.61 7.94 -17.04
N GLU A 277 -7.43 8.46 -15.82
CA GLU A 277 -6.10 8.68 -15.24
C GLU A 277 -5.36 7.36 -15.03
N ILE A 278 -6.03 6.32 -14.52
CA ILE A 278 -5.46 4.96 -14.40
C ILE A 278 -4.95 4.49 -15.77
N ARG A 279 -5.76 4.61 -16.81
CA ARG A 279 -5.36 4.24 -18.18
C ARG A 279 -4.13 5.01 -18.67
N GLN A 280 -4.01 6.29 -18.33
CA GLN A 280 -2.85 7.10 -18.70
C GLN A 280 -1.57 6.62 -18.02
N VAL A 281 -1.64 6.20 -16.75
CA VAL A 281 -0.49 5.63 -16.04
C VAL A 281 -0.06 4.32 -16.68
N ILE A 282 -1.01 3.41 -16.95
CA ILE A 282 -0.73 2.14 -17.65
C ILE A 282 -0.10 2.42 -19.01
N GLY A 283 -0.66 3.35 -19.80
CA GLY A 283 -0.15 3.70 -21.12
C GLY A 283 1.27 4.26 -21.08
N ARG A 284 1.65 5.00 -20.04
CA ARG A 284 3.04 5.47 -19.85
C ARG A 284 3.97 4.31 -19.58
N ALA A 285 3.62 3.41 -18.64
CA ALA A 285 4.45 2.24 -18.32
C ALA A 285 4.70 1.39 -19.57
N LEU A 286 3.65 1.09 -20.34
CA LEU A 286 3.77 0.31 -21.58
C LEU A 286 4.66 1.01 -22.63
N LYS A 287 4.47 2.32 -22.83
CA LYS A 287 5.26 3.11 -23.76
C LYS A 287 6.74 3.15 -23.39
N ASP A 288 7.04 3.39 -22.11
CA ASP A 288 8.41 3.50 -21.61
C ASP A 288 9.13 2.14 -21.66
N GLY A 289 8.39 1.04 -21.41
CA GLY A 289 8.86 -0.33 -21.58
C GLY A 289 8.87 -0.82 -23.04
N LYS A 290 8.42 -0.01 -24.00
CA LYS A 290 8.29 -0.38 -25.43
C LYS A 290 7.44 -1.63 -25.67
N MET A 291 6.44 -1.82 -24.83
CA MET A 291 5.50 -2.92 -24.87
C MET A 291 4.09 -2.44 -25.23
N THR A 292 3.27 -3.36 -25.73
CA THR A 292 1.83 -3.18 -25.95
C THR A 292 1.04 -4.00 -24.92
N ILE A 293 -0.26 -3.82 -24.86
CA ILE A 293 -1.14 -4.65 -24.00
C ILE A 293 -1.08 -6.15 -24.36
N HIS A 294 -0.68 -6.50 -25.57
CA HIS A 294 -0.58 -7.89 -26.05
C HIS A 294 0.69 -8.58 -25.58
N ASP A 295 1.73 -7.80 -25.30
CA ASP A 295 3.02 -8.33 -24.82
C ASP A 295 2.99 -8.64 -23.30
N VAL A 296 1.95 -8.19 -22.59
CA VAL A 296 1.75 -8.47 -21.17
C VAL A 296 1.07 -9.83 -21.03
N ASP A 297 1.75 -10.79 -20.42
CA ASP A 297 1.21 -12.14 -20.19
C ASP A 297 0.30 -12.18 -18.97
N LEU A 298 0.68 -11.49 -17.92
CA LEU A 298 -0.01 -11.48 -16.63
C LEU A 298 -0.13 -10.07 -16.05
N VAL A 299 -1.32 -9.71 -15.56
CA VAL A 299 -1.52 -8.50 -14.74
C VAL A 299 -1.65 -8.93 -13.29
N VAL A 300 -0.71 -8.54 -12.46
CA VAL A 300 -0.66 -8.82 -11.01
C VAL A 300 -1.26 -7.66 -10.25
N MET A 301 -2.27 -7.91 -9.43
CA MET A 301 -2.98 -6.90 -8.64
C MET A 301 -2.40 -6.84 -7.24
N ALA A 302 -1.82 -5.69 -6.86
CA ALA A 302 -1.34 -5.39 -5.52
C ALA A 302 -2.05 -4.16 -4.95
N GLY A 303 -1.97 -3.97 -3.63
CA GLY A 303 -2.60 -2.87 -2.91
C GLY A 303 -4.11 -3.04 -2.66
N GLY A 304 -4.59 -2.44 -1.57
CA GLY A 304 -5.96 -2.66 -1.07
C GLY A 304 -7.07 -2.19 -2.00
N SER A 305 -6.82 -1.13 -2.79
CA SER A 305 -7.82 -0.62 -3.74
C SER A 305 -7.94 -1.48 -5.00
N SER A 306 -6.97 -2.35 -5.27
CA SER A 306 -7.05 -3.38 -6.32
C SER A 306 -8.11 -4.44 -6.06
N LYS A 307 -8.63 -4.54 -4.83
CA LYS A 307 -9.76 -5.42 -4.48
C LYS A 307 -11.09 -4.96 -5.05
N MET A 308 -11.22 -3.68 -5.43
CA MET A 308 -12.47 -3.13 -5.96
C MET A 308 -12.89 -3.88 -7.25
N PRO A 309 -14.10 -4.49 -7.31
CA PRO A 309 -14.57 -5.19 -8.50
C PRO A 309 -14.59 -4.29 -9.75
N LEU A 310 -14.87 -3.00 -9.55
CA LEU A 310 -14.82 -1.99 -10.61
C LEU A 310 -13.43 -1.95 -11.26
N ILE A 311 -12.38 -1.90 -10.46
CA ILE A 311 -10.98 -1.83 -10.95
C ILE A 311 -10.61 -3.13 -11.64
N GLN A 312 -10.94 -4.29 -11.05
CA GLN A 312 -10.66 -5.59 -11.66
C GLN A 312 -11.37 -5.79 -13.01
N LYS A 313 -12.64 -5.39 -13.09
CA LYS A 313 -13.41 -5.41 -14.34
C LYS A 313 -12.80 -4.46 -15.38
N TYR A 314 -12.36 -3.27 -14.95
CA TYR A 314 -11.73 -2.30 -15.83
C TYR A 314 -10.39 -2.80 -16.39
N ILE A 315 -9.53 -3.36 -15.56
CA ILE A 315 -8.25 -3.97 -15.97
C ILE A 315 -8.50 -5.15 -16.90
N ARG A 316 -9.45 -6.04 -16.58
CA ARG A 316 -9.85 -7.14 -17.49
C ARG A 316 -10.29 -6.63 -18.85
N HIS A 317 -11.04 -5.53 -18.90
CA HIS A 317 -11.47 -4.94 -20.15
C HIS A 317 -10.31 -4.37 -20.96
N LEU A 318 -9.34 -3.71 -20.32
CA LEU A 318 -8.17 -3.14 -20.98
C LEU A 318 -7.23 -4.20 -21.57
N PHE A 319 -6.96 -5.27 -20.83
CA PHE A 319 -5.98 -6.29 -21.23
C PHE A 319 -6.60 -7.51 -21.90
N HIS A 320 -7.93 -7.62 -21.95
CA HIS A 320 -8.67 -8.79 -22.45
C HIS A 320 -8.26 -10.12 -21.75
N LYS A 321 -7.65 -10.01 -20.56
CA LYS A 321 -7.20 -11.11 -19.70
C LYS A 321 -7.70 -10.87 -18.28
N ALA A 322 -8.00 -11.97 -17.55
CA ALA A 322 -8.32 -11.83 -16.13
C ALA A 322 -7.08 -11.41 -15.35
N PRO A 323 -7.12 -10.34 -14.56
CA PRO A 323 -6.01 -10.01 -13.71
C PRO A 323 -5.83 -11.09 -12.62
N MET A 324 -4.60 -11.32 -12.22
CA MET A 324 -4.28 -12.22 -11.13
C MET A 324 -4.52 -11.49 -9.80
N VAL A 325 -5.47 -11.98 -9.05
CA VAL A 325 -5.74 -11.59 -7.67
C VAL A 325 -5.32 -12.77 -6.80
N GLN A 326 -4.06 -12.80 -6.37
CA GLN A 326 -3.54 -13.89 -5.56
C GLN A 326 -3.81 -13.58 -4.08
N GLY A 327 -4.66 -14.38 -3.45
CA GLY A 327 -5.00 -14.21 -2.03
C GLY A 327 -5.51 -12.81 -1.71
N ASN A 328 -4.81 -12.13 -0.82
CA ASN A 328 -5.11 -10.76 -0.42
C ASN A 328 -4.10 -9.79 -1.07
N CYS A 329 -4.56 -8.90 -1.97
CA CYS A 329 -3.69 -7.93 -2.66
C CYS A 329 -2.85 -7.07 -1.72
N ASP A 330 -3.27 -6.85 -0.47
CA ASP A 330 -2.49 -6.13 0.53
C ASP A 330 -1.26 -6.91 1.03
N GLU A 331 -1.21 -8.21 0.83
CA GLU A 331 -0.22 -9.11 1.41
C GLU A 331 0.88 -9.51 0.42
N LEU A 332 0.64 -9.30 -0.86
CA LEU A 332 1.48 -9.82 -1.94
C LEU A 332 2.93 -9.31 -1.85
N ILE A 333 3.12 -8.01 -1.62
CA ILE A 333 4.44 -7.40 -1.50
C ILE A 333 5.18 -7.96 -0.28
N ALA A 334 4.50 -8.07 0.86
CA ALA A 334 5.08 -8.64 2.07
C ALA A 334 5.50 -10.10 1.87
N LEU A 335 4.65 -10.93 1.23
CA LEU A 335 5.01 -12.32 0.92
C LEU A 335 6.23 -12.40 0.00
N GLY A 336 6.33 -11.51 -1.00
CA GLY A 336 7.52 -11.41 -1.85
C GLY A 336 8.78 -11.05 -1.05
N LEU A 337 8.67 -10.13 -0.09
CA LEU A 337 9.79 -9.80 0.80
C LEU A 337 10.19 -10.99 1.67
N GLY A 338 9.24 -11.81 2.11
CA GLY A 338 9.54 -13.08 2.79
C GLY A 338 10.38 -14.00 1.93
N LEU A 339 10.08 -14.13 0.63
CA LEU A 339 10.92 -14.89 -0.31
C LEU A 339 12.32 -14.26 -0.42
N VAL A 340 12.43 -12.93 -0.51
CA VAL A 340 13.74 -12.25 -0.54
C VAL A 340 14.56 -12.54 0.72
N CYS A 341 13.94 -12.59 1.89
CA CYS A 341 14.62 -12.99 3.13
C CYS A 341 15.16 -14.42 3.02
N GLY A 342 14.38 -15.34 2.47
CA GLY A 342 14.82 -16.72 2.25
C GLY A 342 15.97 -16.85 1.24
N VAL A 343 15.95 -16.10 0.12
CA VAL A 343 17.05 -16.00 -0.84
C VAL A 343 18.32 -15.50 -0.14
N LYS A 344 18.19 -14.44 0.64
CA LYS A 344 19.29 -13.86 1.41
C LYS A 344 19.92 -14.87 2.40
N GLU A 345 19.07 -15.60 3.11
CA GLU A 345 19.51 -16.66 4.03
C GLU A 345 20.00 -17.94 3.32
N ARG A 346 20.03 -17.93 1.98
CA ARG A 346 20.41 -19.07 1.11
C ARG A 346 19.65 -20.36 1.44
N LYS A 347 18.34 -20.24 1.67
CA LYS A 347 17.49 -21.41 1.86
C LYS A 347 17.45 -22.25 0.58
N GLU A 348 17.61 -23.57 0.71
CA GLU A 348 17.82 -24.50 -0.42
C GLU A 348 16.74 -24.38 -1.51
N GLU A 349 15.49 -24.12 -1.12
CA GLU A 349 14.34 -24.07 -2.01
C GLU A 349 14.33 -22.84 -2.95
N ILE A 350 15.07 -21.75 -2.57
CA ILE A 350 14.98 -20.45 -3.27
C ILE A 350 16.32 -19.74 -3.46
N LYS A 351 17.44 -20.39 -3.12
CA LYS A 351 18.78 -19.75 -3.15
C LYS A 351 19.24 -19.28 -4.54
N ASP A 352 18.67 -19.85 -5.60
CA ASP A 352 19.09 -19.61 -6.99
C ASP A 352 18.33 -18.44 -7.64
N TYR A 353 17.32 -17.87 -6.97
CA TYR A 353 16.59 -16.71 -7.48
C TYR A 353 17.43 -15.42 -7.39
N ILE A 354 17.40 -14.64 -8.45
CA ILE A 354 18.11 -13.36 -8.58
C ILE A 354 17.09 -12.24 -8.79
N LEU A 355 17.07 -11.28 -7.89
CA LEU A 355 16.35 -10.02 -8.10
C LEU A 355 17.32 -9.00 -8.67
N THR A 356 17.01 -8.51 -9.86
CA THR A 356 17.72 -7.41 -10.51
C THR A 356 16.80 -6.19 -10.56
N ASP A 357 17.11 -5.18 -9.77
CA ASP A 357 16.40 -3.91 -9.78
C ASP A 357 17.14 -2.91 -10.66
N ILE A 358 16.44 -2.28 -11.61
CA ILE A 358 16.99 -1.15 -12.36
C ILE A 358 16.93 0.12 -11.50
N CYS A 359 17.97 0.96 -11.63
CA CYS A 359 17.91 2.33 -11.17
C CYS A 359 17.07 3.13 -12.19
N PRO A 360 15.89 3.63 -11.85
CA PRO A 360 15.00 4.31 -12.82
C PRO A 360 15.51 5.70 -13.23
N PHE A 361 16.69 6.11 -12.73
CA PHE A 361 17.30 7.41 -12.98
C PHE A 361 18.65 7.26 -13.66
N SER A 362 18.95 8.17 -14.62
CA SER A 362 20.30 8.31 -15.18
C SER A 362 21.25 8.76 -14.06
N LEU A 363 22.34 8.03 -13.92
CA LEU A 363 23.45 8.38 -13.06
C LEU A 363 24.19 9.60 -13.62
#